data_9435288a9afc20c1476dd292a5c37cbd
#
_entry.id   9435288a9afc20c1476dd292a5c37cbd
#
_cell.length_a   1.000
_cell.length_b   1.000
_cell.length_c   1.000
_cell.angle_alpha   90.00
_cell.angle_beta   90.00
_cell.angle_gamma   90.00
#
_symmetry.space_group_name_H-M   'P 1'
#
loop_
_entity.id
_entity.type
_entity.pdbx_description
1 polymer ?
#
loop_
_entity_poly.entity_id
_entity_poly.type
_entity_poly.pdbx_seq_one_letter_code
_entity_poly.pdbx_strand_id
1 'polypeptide(L)'
;IAKKDYVKGLALYDEYLKAVEKPSVGDIDGLAKLYADQAASIATLNEEKIAALKKADEVYGMLGEKYPTNLLYATIMRARINSQLDPETTQGLAKPYYEQYIELAKKENPDNPKLLIEPYSYLGYYYYIKEDKANSDKYWKLILEIDPNNTTAKQALGI
;
A
#
# COMPACT_ATOMS: atom_id res chain seq x y z
N ILE A 1 -13.66 -7.50 -15.71
CA ILE A 1 -14.14 -6.25 -16.37
C ILE A 1 -13.24 -5.99 -17.57
N ALA A 2 -13.84 -5.74 -18.74
CA ALA A 2 -13.05 -5.45 -19.94
C ALA A 2 -12.40 -4.05 -19.86
N LYS A 3 -11.22 -3.87 -20.49
CA LYS A 3 -10.45 -2.60 -20.46
C LYS A 3 -11.30 -1.36 -20.78
N LYS A 4 -12.26 -1.47 -21.71
CA LYS A 4 -13.18 -0.40 -22.08
C LYS A 4 -14.11 0.05 -20.93
N ASP A 5 -14.44 -0.87 -20.02
CA ASP A 5 -15.35 -0.59 -18.91
C ASP A 5 -14.67 0.27 -17.81
N TYR A 6 -13.36 0.11 -17.60
CA TYR A 6 -12.64 0.98 -16.66
C TYR A 6 -12.62 2.44 -17.09
N VAL A 7 -12.34 2.73 -18.36
CA VAL A 7 -12.32 4.09 -18.89
C VAL A 7 -13.68 4.76 -18.71
N LYS A 8 -14.76 4.04 -19.06
CA LYS A 8 -16.13 4.54 -18.88
C LYS A 8 -16.48 4.70 -17.41
N GLY A 9 -16.14 3.71 -16.58
CA GLY A 9 -16.41 3.74 -15.15
C GLY A 9 -15.72 4.91 -14.44
N LEU A 10 -14.45 5.16 -14.76
CA LEU A 10 -13.67 6.27 -14.22
C LEU A 10 -14.24 7.63 -14.65
N ALA A 11 -14.63 7.79 -15.92
CA ALA A 11 -15.25 9.02 -16.40
C ALA A 11 -16.57 9.33 -15.64
N LEU A 12 -17.41 8.33 -15.45
CA LEU A 12 -18.67 8.47 -14.70
C LEU A 12 -18.42 8.80 -13.22
N TYR A 13 -17.37 8.21 -12.64
CA TYR A 13 -16.99 8.47 -11.25
C TYR A 13 -16.46 9.91 -11.07
N ASP A 14 -15.66 10.38 -12.01
CA ASP A 14 -15.16 11.77 -12.01
C ASP A 14 -16.31 12.78 -12.13
N GLU A 15 -17.31 12.51 -12.99
CA GLU A 15 -18.53 13.34 -13.12
C GLU A 15 -19.34 13.33 -11.80
N TYR A 16 -19.51 12.15 -11.22
CA TYR A 16 -20.21 11.99 -9.95
C TYR A 16 -19.53 12.79 -8.82
N LEU A 17 -18.21 12.66 -8.65
CA LEU A 17 -17.49 13.36 -7.60
C LEU A 17 -17.47 14.89 -7.76
N LYS A 18 -17.55 15.38 -9.00
CA LYS A 18 -17.71 16.83 -9.27
C LYS A 18 -19.10 17.35 -8.91
N ALA A 19 -20.12 16.49 -9.01
CA ALA A 19 -21.51 16.84 -8.71
C ALA A 19 -21.83 16.73 -7.20
N VAL A 20 -21.06 15.94 -6.44
CA VAL A 20 -21.29 15.71 -5.01
C VAL A 20 -20.51 16.75 -4.18
N GLU A 21 -21.22 17.57 -3.42
CA GLU A 21 -20.63 18.60 -2.58
C GLU A 21 -19.67 18.03 -1.50
N LYS A 22 -20.02 16.88 -0.92
CA LYS A 22 -19.24 16.18 0.10
C LYS A 22 -19.15 14.69 -0.21
N PRO A 23 -18.19 14.24 -1.04
CA PRO A 23 -17.97 12.82 -1.29
C PRO A 23 -17.72 12.06 0.02
N SER A 24 -18.39 10.94 0.23
CA SER A 24 -18.20 10.09 1.41
C SER A 24 -16.88 9.33 1.35
N VAL A 25 -16.50 8.67 2.47
CA VAL A 25 -15.38 7.73 2.51
C VAL A 25 -15.54 6.66 1.42
N GLY A 26 -16.75 6.11 1.27
CA GLY A 26 -17.03 5.07 0.27
C GLY A 26 -16.87 5.55 -1.17
N ASP A 27 -17.21 6.81 -1.45
CA ASP A 27 -17.03 7.40 -2.78
C ASP A 27 -15.55 7.54 -3.14
N ILE A 28 -14.74 8.05 -2.22
CA ILE A 28 -13.31 8.24 -2.46
C ILE A 28 -12.59 6.88 -2.54
N ASP A 29 -12.88 5.97 -1.62
CA ASP A 29 -12.33 4.62 -1.62
C ASP A 29 -12.71 3.83 -2.89
N GLY A 30 -13.97 3.98 -3.34
CA GLY A 30 -14.45 3.37 -4.58
C GLY A 30 -13.68 3.84 -5.81
N LEU A 31 -13.39 5.15 -5.91
CA LEU A 31 -12.57 5.68 -7.00
C LEU A 31 -11.13 5.15 -6.94
N ALA A 32 -10.51 5.16 -5.75
CA ALA A 32 -9.15 4.66 -5.58
C ALA A 32 -9.05 3.16 -5.98
N LYS A 33 -10.01 2.35 -5.56
CA LYS A 33 -10.12 0.94 -5.94
C LYS A 33 -10.28 0.75 -7.44
N LEU A 34 -11.10 1.57 -8.09
CA LEU A 34 -11.32 1.46 -9.54
C LEU A 34 -10.03 1.73 -10.33
N TYR A 35 -9.21 2.70 -9.90
CA TYR A 35 -7.88 2.91 -10.48
C TYR A 35 -6.91 1.74 -10.18
N ALA A 36 -6.93 1.21 -8.96
CA ALA A 36 -6.12 0.05 -8.60
C ALA A 36 -6.51 -1.21 -9.41
N ASP A 37 -7.80 -1.45 -9.61
CA ASP A 37 -8.32 -2.55 -10.41
C ASP A 37 -7.96 -2.39 -11.89
N GLN A 38 -8.02 -1.17 -12.43
CA GLN A 38 -7.51 -0.87 -13.76
C GLN A 38 -6.03 -1.26 -13.87
N ALA A 39 -5.20 -0.83 -12.92
CA ALA A 39 -3.80 -1.18 -12.90
C ALA A 39 -3.58 -2.71 -12.80
N ALA A 40 -4.35 -3.40 -11.96
CA ALA A 40 -4.28 -4.85 -11.81
C ALA A 40 -4.67 -5.62 -13.09
N SER A 41 -5.51 -5.05 -13.94
CA SER A 41 -5.88 -5.63 -15.24
C SER A 41 -4.76 -5.60 -16.28
N ILE A 42 -3.67 -4.86 -16.03
CA ILE A 42 -2.53 -4.70 -16.92
C ILE A 42 -1.38 -5.56 -16.40
N ALA A 43 -0.98 -6.56 -17.18
CA ALA A 43 0.00 -7.57 -16.74
C ALA A 43 1.41 -6.99 -16.49
N THR A 44 1.86 -6.07 -17.36
CA THR A 44 3.22 -5.50 -17.29
C THR A 44 3.20 -4.07 -16.74
N LEU A 45 4.26 -3.69 -16.04
CA LEU A 45 4.44 -2.32 -15.56
C LEU A 45 4.81 -1.41 -16.75
N ASN A 46 3.81 -0.80 -17.34
CA ASN A 46 3.91 0.15 -18.45
C ASN A 46 3.35 1.53 -18.05
N GLU A 47 3.41 2.50 -18.94
CA GLU A 47 2.94 3.87 -18.67
C GLU A 47 1.48 3.94 -18.21
N GLU A 48 0.60 3.12 -18.81
CA GLU A 48 -0.82 3.08 -18.48
C GLU A 48 -1.03 2.53 -17.05
N LYS A 49 -0.35 1.43 -16.69
CA LYS A 49 -0.39 0.88 -15.33
C LYS A 49 0.17 1.85 -14.31
N ILE A 50 1.31 2.47 -14.63
CA ILE A 50 1.95 3.49 -13.76
C ILE A 50 0.99 4.68 -13.54
N ALA A 51 0.34 5.17 -14.59
CA ALA A 51 -0.62 6.27 -14.47
C ALA A 51 -1.81 5.90 -13.56
N ALA A 52 -2.37 4.70 -13.74
CA ALA A 52 -3.47 4.21 -12.90
C ALA A 52 -3.04 4.05 -11.43
N LEU A 53 -1.86 3.48 -11.15
CA LEU A 53 -1.33 3.35 -9.79
C LEU A 53 -1.10 4.72 -9.14
N LYS A 54 -0.53 5.68 -9.86
CA LYS A 54 -0.33 7.05 -9.35
C LYS A 54 -1.66 7.72 -9.01
N LYS A 55 -2.68 7.53 -9.83
CA LYS A 55 -4.03 8.03 -9.54
C LYS A 55 -4.64 7.38 -8.30
N ALA A 56 -4.50 6.07 -8.15
CA ALA A 56 -4.94 5.38 -6.95
C ALA A 56 -4.23 5.91 -5.68
N ASP A 57 -2.90 6.11 -5.73
CA ASP A 57 -2.14 6.68 -4.61
C ASP A 57 -2.61 8.09 -4.24
N GLU A 58 -2.81 8.96 -5.25
CA GLU A 58 -3.33 10.31 -5.07
C GLU A 58 -4.69 10.31 -4.37
N VAL A 59 -5.61 9.44 -4.81
CA VAL A 59 -6.97 9.36 -4.25
C VAL A 59 -6.94 8.79 -2.82
N TYR A 60 -6.10 7.81 -2.52
CA TYR A 60 -5.92 7.35 -1.14
C TYR A 60 -5.25 8.42 -0.25
N GLY A 61 -4.35 9.24 -0.78
CA GLY A 61 -3.82 10.42 -0.08
C GLY A 61 -4.95 11.38 0.33
N MET A 62 -5.80 11.73 -0.62
CA MET A 62 -6.98 12.57 -0.38
C MET A 62 -7.95 11.96 0.65
N LEU A 63 -8.13 10.62 0.64
CA LEU A 63 -8.95 9.92 1.63
C LEU A 63 -8.42 10.14 3.05
N GLY A 64 -7.12 9.95 3.27
CA GLY A 64 -6.49 10.11 4.58
C GLY A 64 -6.52 11.56 5.09
N GLU A 65 -6.33 12.53 4.19
CA GLU A 65 -6.39 13.96 4.51
C GLU A 65 -7.81 14.40 4.88
N LYS A 66 -8.80 14.00 4.07
CA LYS A 66 -10.19 14.41 4.26
C LYS A 66 -10.86 13.68 5.42
N TYR A 67 -10.47 12.43 5.68
CA TYR A 67 -11.03 11.56 6.70
C TYR A 67 -9.93 10.99 7.61
N PRO A 68 -9.45 11.77 8.61
CA PRO A 68 -8.33 11.34 9.47
C PRO A 68 -8.56 10.01 10.20
N THR A 69 -9.80 9.64 10.48
CA THR A 69 -10.15 8.33 11.05
C THR A 69 -9.87 7.15 10.10
N ASN A 70 -9.67 7.42 8.82
CA ASN A 70 -9.30 6.45 7.80
C ASN A 70 -7.81 6.53 7.40
N LEU A 71 -7.01 7.33 8.12
CA LEU A 71 -5.62 7.55 7.77
C LEU A 71 -4.80 6.25 7.80
N LEU A 72 -5.02 5.40 8.80
CA LEU A 72 -4.35 4.10 8.89
C LEU A 72 -4.63 3.24 7.63
N TYR A 73 -5.91 3.14 7.24
CA TYR A 73 -6.31 2.41 6.04
C TYR A 73 -5.73 3.04 4.76
N ALA A 74 -5.87 4.35 4.60
CA ALA A 74 -5.34 5.05 3.44
C ALA A 74 -3.82 4.85 3.31
N THR A 75 -3.09 4.90 4.43
CA THR A 75 -1.63 4.74 4.45
C THR A 75 -1.19 3.35 4.00
N ILE A 76 -1.84 2.27 4.46
CA ILE A 76 -1.48 0.92 4.01
C ILE A 76 -1.82 0.70 2.52
N MET A 77 -2.90 1.29 2.03
CA MET A 77 -3.25 1.22 0.61
C MET A 77 -2.22 1.95 -0.25
N ARG A 78 -1.75 3.13 0.19
CA ARG A 78 -0.64 3.86 -0.46
C ARG A 78 0.65 3.05 -0.47
N ALA A 79 1.01 2.43 0.65
CA ALA A 79 2.18 1.55 0.72
C ALA A 79 2.12 0.43 -0.32
N ARG A 80 1.00 -0.27 -0.41
CA ARG A 80 0.78 -1.37 -1.37
C ARG A 80 0.83 -0.90 -2.83
N ILE A 81 0.28 0.27 -3.12
CA ILE A 81 0.33 0.86 -4.47
C ILE A 81 1.77 1.24 -4.83
N ASN A 82 2.49 1.87 -3.91
CA ASN A 82 3.88 2.27 -4.15
C ASN A 82 4.82 1.06 -4.26
N SER A 83 4.50 -0.08 -3.61
CA SER A 83 5.19 -1.35 -3.85
C SER A 83 4.97 -1.87 -5.28
N GLN A 84 3.80 -1.65 -5.86
CA GLN A 84 3.54 -2.04 -7.26
C GLN A 84 4.22 -1.10 -8.26
N LEU A 85 4.47 0.16 -7.90
CA LEU A 85 5.24 1.11 -8.71
C LEU A 85 6.74 0.81 -8.70
N ASP A 86 7.23 0.14 -7.67
CA ASP A 86 8.64 -0.25 -7.50
C ASP A 86 8.71 -1.75 -7.10
N PRO A 87 8.36 -2.68 -8.03
CA PRO A 87 8.23 -4.10 -7.70
C PRO A 87 9.55 -4.74 -7.26
N GLU A 88 10.69 -4.24 -7.75
CA GLU A 88 12.02 -4.68 -7.33
C GLU A 88 12.48 -4.02 -6.02
N THR A 89 11.70 -3.13 -5.46
CA THR A 89 11.99 -2.41 -4.19
C THR A 89 13.31 -1.60 -4.23
N THR A 90 13.81 -1.33 -5.43
CA THR A 90 15.11 -0.68 -5.62
C THR A 90 15.08 0.82 -5.33
N GLN A 91 13.96 1.49 -5.51
CA GLN A 91 13.76 2.90 -5.21
C GLN A 91 13.28 3.12 -3.78
N GLY A 92 12.58 2.13 -3.20
CA GLY A 92 11.99 2.22 -1.86
C GLY A 92 10.76 3.12 -1.80
N LEU A 93 9.97 3.19 -2.89
CA LEU A 93 8.81 4.09 -2.99
C LEU A 93 7.77 3.84 -1.90
N ALA A 94 7.58 2.59 -1.47
CA ALA A 94 6.63 2.24 -0.42
C ALA A 94 7.16 2.44 1.01
N LYS A 95 8.49 2.59 1.17
CA LYS A 95 9.14 2.69 2.50
C LYS A 95 8.50 3.74 3.41
N PRO A 96 8.35 5.03 3.00
CA PRO A 96 7.81 6.06 3.89
C PRO A 96 6.38 5.76 4.34
N TYR A 97 5.57 5.13 3.49
CA TYR A 97 4.19 4.76 3.84
C TYR A 97 4.14 3.57 4.80
N TYR A 98 5.01 2.56 4.63
CA TYR A 98 5.08 1.46 5.59
C TYR A 98 5.62 1.92 6.95
N GLU A 99 6.60 2.82 6.99
CA GLU A 99 7.08 3.42 8.23
C GLU A 99 5.97 4.22 8.93
N GLN A 100 5.25 5.07 8.20
CA GLN A 100 4.10 5.81 8.74
C GLN A 100 3.00 4.86 9.24
N TYR A 101 2.70 3.80 8.49
CA TYR A 101 1.70 2.81 8.91
C TYR A 101 2.09 2.10 10.21
N ILE A 102 3.36 1.76 10.40
CA ILE A 102 3.85 1.15 11.64
C ILE A 102 3.56 2.06 12.84
N GLU A 103 3.86 3.35 12.72
CA GLU A 103 3.61 4.31 13.80
C GLU A 103 2.11 4.44 14.12
N LEU A 104 1.29 4.57 13.09
CA LEU A 104 -0.16 4.64 13.23
C LEU A 104 -0.74 3.35 13.83
N ALA A 105 -0.35 2.19 13.32
CA ALA A 105 -0.85 0.90 13.78
C ALA A 105 -0.51 0.62 15.25
N LYS A 106 0.72 0.95 15.68
CA LYS A 106 1.12 0.83 17.08
C LYS A 106 0.33 1.75 18.01
N LYS A 107 -0.01 2.95 17.53
CA LYS A 107 -0.78 3.93 18.30
C LYS A 107 -2.25 3.58 18.40
N GLU A 108 -2.85 3.18 17.27
CA GLU A 108 -4.31 3.00 17.18
C GLU A 108 -4.75 1.57 17.49
N ASN A 109 -3.88 0.58 17.28
CA ASN A 109 -4.18 -0.85 17.45
C ASN A 109 -3.04 -1.59 18.19
N PRO A 110 -2.66 -1.17 19.40
CA PRO A 110 -1.53 -1.75 20.13
C PRO A 110 -1.70 -3.24 20.41
N ASP A 111 -2.94 -3.71 20.55
CA ASP A 111 -3.27 -5.10 20.84
C ASP A 111 -3.32 -6.01 19.60
N ASN A 112 -3.05 -5.46 18.41
CA ASN A 112 -3.02 -6.24 17.17
C ASN A 112 -1.66 -6.14 16.44
N PRO A 113 -0.61 -6.76 17.00
CA PRO A 113 0.73 -6.72 16.40
C PRO A 113 0.81 -7.37 15.01
N LYS A 114 -0.15 -8.22 14.63
CA LYS A 114 -0.19 -8.86 13.31
C LYS A 114 -0.27 -7.85 12.16
N LEU A 115 -0.79 -6.66 12.40
CA LEU A 115 -0.79 -5.57 11.43
C LEU A 115 0.61 -5.14 11.00
N LEU A 116 1.64 -5.45 11.80
CA LEU A 116 3.02 -5.07 11.55
C LEU A 116 3.80 -6.09 10.71
N ILE A 117 3.26 -7.28 10.46
CA ILE A 117 3.98 -8.33 9.71
C ILE A 117 4.25 -7.88 8.27
N GLU A 118 3.25 -7.35 7.56
CA GLU A 118 3.39 -6.87 6.18
C GLU A 118 4.43 -5.73 6.08
N PRO A 119 4.31 -4.62 6.85
CA PRO A 119 5.28 -3.54 6.76
C PRO A 119 6.70 -3.97 7.18
N TYR A 120 6.84 -4.83 8.18
CA TYR A 120 8.17 -5.36 8.55
C TYR A 120 8.75 -6.26 7.45
N SER A 121 7.93 -7.05 6.77
CA SER A 121 8.38 -7.87 5.63
C SER A 121 8.92 -7.00 4.50
N TYR A 122 8.21 -5.93 4.15
CA TYR A 122 8.68 -4.98 3.15
C TYR A 122 10.00 -4.32 3.56
N LEU A 123 10.11 -3.84 4.79
CA LEU A 123 11.32 -3.17 5.28
C LEU A 123 12.49 -4.15 5.40
N GLY A 124 12.25 -5.38 5.84
CA GLY A 124 13.27 -6.43 5.86
C GLY A 124 13.84 -6.70 4.47
N TYR A 125 12.97 -6.81 3.46
CA TYR A 125 13.38 -6.99 2.07
C TYR A 125 14.06 -5.73 1.50
N TYR A 126 13.53 -4.53 1.76
CA TYR A 126 14.14 -3.27 1.34
C TYR A 126 15.58 -3.16 1.81
N TYR A 127 15.85 -3.40 3.09
CA TYR A 127 17.20 -3.33 3.64
C TYR A 127 18.10 -4.46 3.12
N TYR A 128 17.54 -5.63 2.81
CA TYR A 128 18.29 -6.68 2.12
C TYR A 128 18.77 -6.22 0.73
N ILE A 129 17.89 -5.60 -0.08
CA ILE A 129 18.24 -5.05 -1.41
C ILE A 129 19.29 -3.91 -1.28
N LYS A 130 19.27 -3.18 -0.17
CA LYS A 130 20.27 -2.13 0.13
C LYS A 130 21.56 -2.65 0.75
N GLU A 131 21.73 -3.97 0.83
CA GLU A 131 22.89 -4.64 1.46
C GLU A 131 23.09 -4.25 2.95
N ASP A 132 22.05 -3.71 3.60
CA ASP A 132 22.05 -3.41 5.03
C ASP A 132 21.50 -4.60 5.82
N LYS A 133 22.38 -5.61 5.99
CA LYS A 133 22.02 -6.85 6.69
C LYS A 133 21.53 -6.60 8.11
N ALA A 134 22.10 -5.64 8.82
CA ALA A 134 21.73 -5.37 10.21
C ALA A 134 20.29 -4.92 10.36
N ASN A 135 19.84 -3.98 9.53
CA ASN A 135 18.46 -3.53 9.52
C ASN A 135 17.53 -4.58 8.90
N SER A 136 17.96 -5.31 7.87
CA SER A 136 17.17 -6.43 7.33
C SER A 136 16.87 -7.46 8.43
N ASP A 137 17.89 -8.01 9.08
CA ASP A 137 17.76 -9.00 10.15
C ASP A 137 16.87 -8.49 11.31
N LYS A 138 16.97 -7.21 11.65
CA LYS A 138 16.15 -6.58 12.68
C LYS A 138 14.65 -6.74 12.36
N TYR A 139 14.22 -6.39 11.15
CA TYR A 139 12.81 -6.47 10.79
C TYR A 139 12.31 -7.91 10.69
N TRP A 140 13.11 -8.84 10.19
CA TRP A 140 12.74 -10.26 10.17
C TRP A 140 12.61 -10.84 11.59
N LYS A 141 13.45 -10.44 12.54
CA LYS A 141 13.33 -10.83 13.95
C LYS A 141 12.06 -10.28 14.59
N LEU A 142 11.69 -9.02 14.32
CA LEU A 142 10.42 -8.45 14.79
C LEU A 142 9.19 -9.23 14.29
N ILE A 143 9.25 -9.80 13.09
CA ILE A 143 8.19 -10.69 12.61
C ILE A 143 8.13 -11.98 13.44
N LEU A 144 9.27 -12.58 13.78
CA LEU A 144 9.30 -13.80 14.60
C LEU A 144 8.87 -13.57 16.05
N GLU A 145 8.97 -12.35 16.57
CA GLU A 145 8.39 -11.98 17.87
C GLU A 145 6.85 -11.99 17.82
N ILE A 146 6.26 -11.68 16.65
CA ILE A 146 4.80 -11.67 16.44
C ILE A 146 4.29 -13.07 16.05
N ASP A 147 5.00 -13.72 15.14
CA ASP A 147 4.70 -15.04 14.59
C ASP A 147 5.98 -15.90 14.54
N PRO A 148 6.25 -16.69 15.62
CA PRO A 148 7.44 -17.54 15.69
C PRO A 148 7.52 -18.63 14.60
N ASN A 149 6.40 -18.89 13.91
CA ASN A 149 6.34 -19.88 12.84
C ASN A 149 6.40 -19.27 11.43
N ASN A 150 6.64 -17.97 11.30
CA ASN A 150 6.71 -17.31 10.01
C ASN A 150 7.86 -17.86 9.16
N THR A 151 7.51 -18.61 8.13
CA THR A 151 8.47 -19.31 7.27
C THR A 151 9.34 -18.34 6.46
N THR A 152 8.77 -17.24 5.99
CA THR A 152 9.50 -16.22 5.22
C THR A 152 10.58 -15.56 6.09
N ALA A 153 10.24 -15.19 7.32
CA ALA A 153 11.21 -14.59 8.23
C ALA A 153 12.33 -15.58 8.61
N LYS A 154 11.99 -16.85 8.85
CA LYS A 154 13.00 -17.89 9.10
C LYS A 154 13.95 -18.06 7.92
N GLN A 155 13.42 -18.16 6.71
CA GLN A 155 14.23 -18.28 5.49
C GLN A 155 15.16 -17.07 5.30
N ALA A 156 14.64 -15.87 5.50
CA ALA A 156 15.44 -14.65 5.38
C ALA A 156 16.59 -14.57 6.40
N LEU A 157 16.41 -15.15 7.60
CA LEU A 157 17.42 -15.22 8.65
C LEU A 157 18.34 -16.46 8.54
N GLY A 158 18.02 -17.42 7.67
CA GLY A 158 18.79 -18.65 7.50
C GLY A 158 18.62 -19.65 8.66
N ILE A 159 17.44 -19.72 9.29
CA ILE A 159 17.12 -20.57 10.45
C ILE A 159 15.86 -21.42 10.22
#